data_65db6f24b9a3fbc85a82d7d15abafe7b
#
_entry.id   65db6f24b9a3fbc85a82d7d15abafe7b
#
_cell.length_a   1.000
_cell.length_b   1.000
_cell.length_c   1.000
_cell.angle_alpha   90.00
_cell.angle_beta   90.00
_cell.angle_gamma   90.00
#
_symmetry.space_group_name_H-M   'P 1'
#
loop_
_entity.id
_entity.type
_entity.pdbx_description
1 polymer ?
#
loop_
_entity_poly.entity_id
_entity_poly.type
_entity_poly.pdbx_seq_one_letter_code
_entity_poly.pdbx_strand_id
1 'polypeptide(L)'
;MKGILINKLHQYIRENNPGLLLQLEQDGKVSEYLSNKVNTSDALINEYKDQPAYIIEDACMDELTKDLRPSKYNYISQILQEEFEDTYQQLQQSGTLKFEVINLISQCQPVFEAIGFTEENEDSSELRNAITGTVSEYLESNK
;
A
#
# COMPACT_ATOMS: atom_id res chain seq x y z
N MET A 1 7.23 17.88 15.37
CA MET A 1 7.29 17.34 14.00
C MET A 1 7.14 15.81 13.95
N LYS A 2 7.90 15.09 14.75
CA LYS A 2 7.85 13.61 14.70
C LYS A 2 6.47 13.03 15.01
N GLY A 3 5.73 13.61 15.98
CA GLY A 3 4.38 13.14 16.28
C GLY A 3 3.42 13.25 15.10
N ILE A 4 3.54 14.33 14.33
CA ILE A 4 2.74 14.55 13.11
C ILE A 4 3.11 13.51 12.07
N LEU A 5 4.40 13.24 11.89
CA LEU A 5 4.88 12.25 10.92
C LEU A 5 4.43 10.83 11.29
N ILE A 6 4.44 10.47 12.57
CA ILE A 6 3.94 9.18 13.04
C ILE A 6 2.47 9.01 12.66
N ASN A 7 1.63 10.03 12.92
CA ASN A 7 0.21 9.97 12.59
C ASN A 7 -0.03 9.88 11.09
N LYS A 8 0.71 10.66 10.30
CA LYS A 8 0.59 10.65 8.84
C LYS A 8 1.05 9.32 8.25
N LEU A 9 2.16 8.77 8.74
CA LEU A 9 2.65 7.48 8.28
C LEU A 9 1.68 6.36 8.64
N HIS A 10 1.14 6.38 9.85
CA HIS A 10 0.14 5.40 10.29
C HIS A 10 -1.08 5.41 9.36
N GLN A 11 -1.60 6.62 9.06
CA GLN A 11 -2.73 6.78 8.16
C GLN A 11 -2.40 6.30 6.75
N TYR A 12 -1.22 6.64 6.24
CA TYR A 12 -0.77 6.21 4.92
C TYR A 12 -0.74 4.68 4.82
N ILE A 13 -0.18 4.00 5.80
CA ILE A 13 -0.11 2.53 5.81
C ILE A 13 -1.51 1.93 5.87
N ARG A 14 -2.40 2.50 6.69
CA ARG A 14 -3.78 2.03 6.78
C ARG A 14 -4.50 2.09 5.44
N GLU A 15 -4.29 3.17 4.68
CA GLU A 15 -4.98 3.41 3.42
C GLU A 15 -4.33 2.69 2.24
N ASN A 16 -3.00 2.54 2.24
CA ASN A 16 -2.26 2.07 1.08
C ASN A 16 -1.60 0.71 1.24
N ASN A 17 -1.45 0.23 2.48
CA ASN A 17 -0.85 -1.08 2.74
C ASN A 17 -1.45 -1.70 4.02
N PRO A 18 -2.76 -1.96 4.03
CA PRO A 18 -3.41 -2.50 5.23
C PRO A 18 -2.88 -3.87 5.64
N GLY A 19 -2.32 -4.65 4.71
CA GLY A 19 -1.69 -5.92 5.04
C GLY A 19 -0.51 -5.76 5.99
N LEU A 20 0.34 -4.75 5.75
CA LEU A 20 1.44 -4.43 6.63
C LEU A 20 0.91 -4.04 8.01
N LEU A 21 -0.13 -3.20 8.06
CA LEU A 21 -0.70 -2.77 9.34
C LEU A 21 -1.24 -3.96 10.14
N LEU A 22 -1.96 -4.88 9.48
CA LEU A 22 -2.47 -6.08 10.14
C LEU A 22 -1.33 -6.92 10.72
N GLN A 23 -0.26 -7.10 9.97
CA GLN A 23 0.90 -7.86 10.44
C GLN A 23 1.53 -7.20 11.67
N LEU A 24 1.71 -5.88 11.64
CA LEU A 24 2.26 -5.14 12.76
C LEU A 24 1.35 -5.20 13.99
N GLU A 25 0.04 -5.14 13.79
CA GLU A 25 -0.94 -5.27 14.89
C GLU A 25 -0.88 -6.66 15.53
N GLN A 26 -0.79 -7.71 14.71
CA GLN A 26 -0.67 -9.08 15.21
C GLN A 26 0.61 -9.29 16.02
N ASP A 27 1.70 -8.66 15.60
CA ASP A 27 3.00 -8.77 16.26
C ASP A 27 3.15 -7.81 17.45
N GLY A 28 2.18 -6.90 17.65
CA GLY A 28 2.22 -5.87 18.69
C GLY A 28 3.32 -4.84 18.46
N LYS A 29 3.67 -4.55 17.21
CA LYS A 29 4.82 -3.72 16.85
C LYS A 29 4.49 -2.43 16.10
N VAL A 30 3.23 -2.00 16.12
CA VAL A 30 2.83 -0.78 15.38
C VAL A 30 3.63 0.44 15.85
N SER A 31 3.62 0.72 17.15
CA SER A 31 4.31 1.90 17.70
C SER A 31 5.81 1.84 17.47
N GLU A 32 6.41 0.68 17.67
CA GLU A 32 7.85 0.47 17.46
C GLU A 32 8.24 0.73 16.00
N TYR A 33 7.48 0.17 15.06
CA TYR A 33 7.73 0.35 13.63
C TYR A 33 7.64 1.82 13.25
N LEU A 34 6.56 2.50 13.65
CA LEU A 34 6.34 3.90 13.30
C LEU A 34 7.44 4.79 13.87
N SER A 35 7.81 4.59 15.14
CA SER A 35 8.84 5.38 15.80
C SER A 35 10.20 5.16 15.14
N ASN A 36 10.55 3.92 14.85
CA ASN A 36 11.83 3.60 14.22
C ASN A 36 11.93 4.21 12.82
N LYS A 37 10.84 4.14 12.03
CA LYS A 37 10.79 4.74 10.70
C LYS A 37 10.96 6.26 10.78
N VAL A 38 10.15 6.92 11.61
CA VAL A 38 10.15 8.39 11.72
C VAL A 38 11.47 8.90 12.27
N ASN A 39 12.14 8.15 13.14
CA ASN A 39 13.45 8.54 13.65
C ASN A 39 14.51 8.65 12.54
N THR A 40 14.33 7.99 11.40
CA THR A 40 15.22 8.13 10.26
C THR A 40 15.09 9.49 9.58
N SER A 41 14.07 10.28 9.92
CA SER A 41 13.79 11.58 9.33
C SER A 41 14.55 12.74 9.99
N ASP A 42 15.30 12.48 11.05
CA ASP A 42 16.00 13.55 11.79
C ASP A 42 16.90 14.42 10.90
N ALA A 43 17.63 13.79 9.99
CA ALA A 43 18.52 14.49 9.07
C ALA A 43 17.75 15.42 8.13
N LEU A 44 16.61 14.94 7.58
CA LEU A 44 15.75 15.73 6.70
C LEU A 44 15.11 16.90 7.44
N ILE A 45 14.62 16.67 8.64
CA ILE A 45 14.00 17.71 9.47
C ILE A 45 15.04 18.81 9.71
N ASN A 46 16.27 18.45 10.03
CA ASN A 46 17.33 19.41 10.26
C ASN A 46 17.73 20.15 8.98
N GLU A 47 17.81 19.44 7.85
CA GLU A 47 18.14 20.04 6.55
C GLU A 47 17.13 21.10 6.15
N TYR A 48 15.83 20.84 6.37
CA TYR A 48 14.73 21.74 5.97
C TYR A 48 14.21 22.62 7.10
N LYS A 49 14.96 22.76 8.20
CA LYS A 49 14.50 23.45 9.42
C LYS A 49 14.01 24.87 9.21
N ASP A 50 14.52 25.56 8.18
CA ASP A 50 14.16 26.94 7.89
C ASP A 50 12.98 27.04 6.91
N GLN A 51 12.46 25.91 6.46
CA GLN A 51 11.32 25.87 5.55
C GLN A 51 10.00 25.82 6.33
N PRO A 52 8.88 26.19 5.69
CA PRO A 52 7.56 26.01 6.30
C PRO A 52 7.31 24.56 6.70
N ALA A 53 6.51 24.37 7.75
CA ALA A 53 6.22 23.03 8.29
C ALA A 53 5.70 22.06 7.22
N TYR A 54 4.82 22.52 6.32
CA TYR A 54 4.25 21.65 5.30
C TYR A 54 5.32 21.13 4.31
N ILE A 55 6.35 21.92 4.02
CA ILE A 55 7.47 21.51 3.18
C ILE A 55 8.27 20.40 3.87
N ILE A 56 8.54 20.56 5.16
CA ILE A 56 9.25 19.55 5.95
C ILE A 56 8.45 18.25 5.97
N GLU A 57 7.13 18.33 6.22
CA GLU A 57 6.24 17.17 6.25
C GLU A 57 6.24 16.44 4.92
N ASP A 58 6.11 17.18 3.81
CA ASP A 58 6.07 16.59 2.47
C ASP A 58 7.37 15.87 2.14
N ALA A 59 8.51 16.49 2.42
CA ALA A 59 9.82 15.90 2.17
C ALA A 59 10.01 14.61 2.98
N CYS A 60 9.63 14.65 4.26
CA CYS A 60 9.76 13.49 5.15
C CYS A 60 8.81 12.36 4.73
N MET A 61 7.56 12.68 4.41
CA MET A 61 6.59 11.65 3.98
C MET A 61 6.99 11.02 2.66
N ASP A 62 7.55 11.79 1.72
CA ASP A 62 8.05 11.24 0.48
C ASP A 62 9.13 10.18 0.74
N GLU A 63 10.08 10.47 1.62
CA GLU A 63 11.14 9.54 1.97
C GLU A 63 10.62 8.34 2.78
N LEU A 64 9.72 8.59 3.73
CA LEU A 64 9.17 7.54 4.61
C LEU A 64 8.30 6.52 3.84
N THR A 65 7.66 6.94 2.76
CA THR A 65 6.78 6.07 1.97
C THR A 65 7.45 5.50 0.73
N LYS A 66 8.71 5.81 0.50
CA LYS A 66 9.44 5.45 -0.72
C LYS A 66 9.41 3.95 -1.00
N ASP A 67 9.67 3.13 0.00
CA ASP A 67 9.66 1.67 -0.11
C ASP A 67 8.25 1.06 -0.03
N LEU A 68 7.22 1.89 0.21
CA LEU A 68 5.83 1.47 0.24
C LEU A 68 5.08 1.83 -1.07
N ARG A 69 5.74 2.49 -2.01
CA ARG A 69 5.16 2.89 -3.29
C ARG A 69 5.77 2.11 -4.44
N PRO A 70 5.00 1.78 -5.46
CA PRO A 70 3.55 1.97 -5.54
C PRO A 70 2.80 0.98 -4.66
N SER A 71 1.52 1.26 -4.40
CA SER A 71 0.70 0.41 -3.53
C SER A 71 0.07 -0.75 -4.30
N LYS A 72 0.45 -1.97 -3.97
CA LYS A 72 -0.18 -3.18 -4.52
C LYS A 72 -1.66 -3.23 -4.14
N TYR A 73 -1.99 -2.78 -2.94
CA TYR A 73 -3.37 -2.75 -2.47
C TYR A 73 -4.24 -1.86 -3.35
N ASN A 74 -3.80 -0.64 -3.63
CA ASN A 74 -4.54 0.28 -4.49
C ASN A 74 -4.61 -0.25 -5.92
N TYR A 75 -3.53 -0.84 -6.41
CA TYR A 75 -3.45 -1.40 -7.75
C TYR A 75 -4.49 -2.51 -7.95
N ILE A 76 -4.53 -3.47 -7.04
CA ILE A 76 -5.48 -4.59 -7.13
C ILE A 76 -6.91 -4.13 -6.88
N SER A 77 -7.12 -3.22 -5.91
CA SER A 77 -8.44 -2.65 -5.65
C SER A 77 -9.02 -1.98 -6.89
N GLN A 78 -8.19 -1.24 -7.63
CA GLN A 78 -8.61 -0.57 -8.85
C GLN A 78 -8.95 -1.58 -9.95
N ILE A 79 -8.17 -2.64 -10.10
CA ILE A 79 -8.46 -3.70 -11.07
C ILE A 79 -9.80 -4.37 -10.74
N LEU A 80 -10.05 -4.68 -9.46
CA LEU A 80 -11.34 -5.25 -9.05
C LEU A 80 -12.49 -4.31 -9.41
N GLN A 81 -12.33 -3.03 -9.12
CA GLN A 81 -13.37 -2.05 -9.39
C GLN A 81 -13.65 -1.90 -10.89
N GLU A 82 -12.62 -1.91 -11.71
CA GLU A 82 -12.76 -1.69 -13.15
C GLU A 82 -13.11 -2.95 -13.94
N GLU A 83 -12.57 -4.11 -13.57
CA GLU A 83 -12.70 -5.34 -14.34
C GLU A 83 -13.63 -6.37 -13.71
N PHE A 84 -13.93 -6.25 -12.42
CA PHE A 84 -14.74 -7.19 -11.65
C PHE A 84 -15.72 -6.43 -10.75
N GLU A 85 -16.48 -5.52 -11.37
CA GLU A 85 -17.34 -4.59 -10.63
C GLU A 85 -18.34 -5.28 -9.70
N ASP A 86 -18.99 -6.35 -10.17
CA ASP A 86 -19.98 -7.06 -9.34
C ASP A 86 -19.33 -7.66 -8.10
N THR A 87 -18.18 -8.29 -8.28
CA THR A 87 -17.40 -8.84 -7.16
C THR A 87 -16.98 -7.75 -6.20
N TYR A 88 -16.50 -6.64 -6.74
CA TYR A 88 -16.06 -5.48 -5.93
C TYR A 88 -17.21 -4.96 -5.05
N GLN A 89 -18.40 -4.80 -5.64
CA GLN A 89 -19.57 -4.33 -4.91
C GLN A 89 -20.02 -5.32 -3.83
N GLN A 90 -20.02 -6.61 -4.15
CA GLN A 90 -20.38 -7.65 -3.18
C GLN A 90 -19.43 -7.65 -1.99
N LEU A 91 -18.13 -7.51 -2.24
CA LEU A 91 -17.12 -7.47 -1.18
C LEU A 91 -17.25 -6.21 -0.31
N GLN A 92 -17.58 -5.06 -0.93
CA GLN A 92 -17.85 -3.83 -0.18
C GLN A 92 -19.06 -4.01 0.73
N GLN A 93 -20.15 -4.54 0.21
CA GLN A 93 -21.39 -4.72 0.95
C GLN A 93 -21.22 -5.71 2.11
N SER A 94 -20.43 -6.75 1.93
CA SER A 94 -20.17 -7.73 2.98
C SER A 94 -19.13 -7.25 4.01
N GLY A 95 -18.44 -6.14 3.73
CA GLY A 95 -17.40 -5.62 4.60
C GLY A 95 -16.08 -6.40 4.55
N THR A 96 -15.87 -7.22 3.52
CA THR A 96 -14.70 -8.09 3.41
C THR A 96 -13.72 -7.67 2.30
N LEU A 97 -13.96 -6.53 1.66
CA LEU A 97 -13.13 -6.09 0.53
C LEU A 97 -11.65 -5.99 0.91
N LYS A 98 -11.33 -5.37 2.03
CA LYS A 98 -9.94 -5.19 2.46
C LYS A 98 -9.21 -6.53 2.57
N PHE A 99 -9.84 -7.51 3.21
CA PHE A 99 -9.21 -8.83 3.44
C PHE A 99 -9.05 -9.60 2.14
N GLU A 100 -10.02 -9.51 1.23
CA GLU A 100 -9.93 -10.16 -0.06
C GLU A 100 -8.84 -9.54 -0.94
N VAL A 101 -8.69 -8.22 -0.93
CA VAL A 101 -7.61 -7.56 -1.67
C VAL A 101 -6.25 -7.99 -1.13
N ILE A 102 -6.08 -8.06 0.18
CA ILE A 102 -4.83 -8.53 0.80
C ILE A 102 -4.52 -9.96 0.33
N ASN A 103 -5.54 -10.81 0.29
CA ASN A 103 -5.40 -12.19 -0.17
C ASN A 103 -5.00 -12.26 -1.65
N LEU A 104 -5.62 -11.42 -2.49
CA LEU A 104 -5.29 -11.33 -3.92
C LEU A 104 -3.85 -10.84 -4.15
N ILE A 105 -3.36 -9.93 -3.33
CA ILE A 105 -1.94 -9.52 -3.40
C ILE A 105 -1.03 -10.73 -3.25
N SER A 106 -1.34 -11.58 -2.28
CA SER A 106 -0.60 -12.82 -2.03
C SER A 106 -0.64 -13.75 -3.25
N GLN A 107 -1.83 -13.91 -3.84
CA GLN A 107 -2.00 -14.75 -5.02
C GLN A 107 -1.26 -14.21 -6.24
N CYS A 108 -1.13 -12.89 -6.36
CA CYS A 108 -0.46 -12.24 -7.49
C CYS A 108 1.04 -12.04 -7.27
N GLN A 109 1.57 -12.40 -6.10
CA GLN A 109 2.98 -12.18 -5.77
C GLN A 109 3.94 -12.74 -6.83
N PRO A 110 3.75 -13.97 -7.36
CA PRO A 110 4.64 -14.46 -8.42
C PRO A 110 4.67 -13.59 -9.67
N VAL A 111 3.54 -12.98 -10.03
CA VAL A 111 3.45 -12.08 -11.19
C VAL A 111 4.20 -10.78 -10.89
N PHE A 112 4.00 -10.19 -9.71
CA PHE A 112 4.71 -8.99 -9.32
C PHE A 112 6.23 -9.21 -9.31
N GLU A 113 6.68 -10.37 -8.86
CA GLU A 113 8.10 -10.71 -8.84
C GLU A 113 8.67 -10.92 -10.24
N ALA A 114 7.92 -11.60 -11.12
CA ALA A 114 8.37 -11.93 -12.48
C ALA A 114 8.44 -10.68 -13.37
N ILE A 115 7.46 -9.80 -13.32
CA ILE A 115 7.39 -8.62 -14.19
C ILE A 115 7.97 -7.38 -13.50
N GLY A 116 7.90 -7.34 -12.16
CA GLY A 116 8.27 -6.17 -11.37
C GLY A 116 7.07 -5.25 -11.17
N PHE A 117 7.12 -4.49 -10.08
CA PHE A 117 6.07 -3.53 -9.77
C PHE A 117 6.73 -2.27 -9.21
N THR A 118 6.87 -1.25 -10.05
CA THR A 118 7.52 0.02 -9.75
C THR A 118 6.67 1.16 -10.26
N GLU A 119 7.00 2.38 -9.84
CA GLU A 119 6.31 3.56 -10.33
C GLU A 119 6.49 3.74 -11.85
N GLU A 120 7.57 3.21 -12.41
CA GLU A 120 7.82 3.26 -13.85
C GLU A 120 6.98 2.27 -14.65
N ASN A 121 6.62 1.11 -14.08
CA ASN A 121 5.89 0.08 -14.85
C ASN A 121 4.47 -0.18 -14.37
N GLU A 122 3.98 0.55 -13.35
CA GLU A 122 2.62 0.31 -12.81
C GLU A 122 1.52 0.52 -13.86
N ASP A 123 1.77 1.31 -14.90
CA ASP A 123 0.82 1.55 -15.98
C ASP A 123 1.00 0.60 -17.17
N SER A 124 1.91 -0.37 -17.07
CA SER A 124 2.20 -1.30 -18.16
C SER A 124 1.02 -2.23 -18.42
N SER A 125 0.68 -2.41 -19.72
CA SER A 125 -0.38 -3.33 -20.14
C SER A 125 -0.02 -4.79 -19.83
N GLU A 126 1.25 -5.15 -19.96
CA GLU A 126 1.73 -6.49 -19.66
C GLU A 126 1.44 -6.87 -18.21
N LEU A 127 1.81 -5.98 -17.27
CA LEU A 127 1.55 -6.21 -15.87
C LEU A 127 0.06 -6.29 -15.58
N ARG A 128 -0.69 -5.32 -16.09
CA ARG A 128 -2.14 -5.27 -15.86
C ARG A 128 -2.85 -6.53 -16.37
N ASN A 129 -2.50 -6.97 -17.58
CA ASN A 129 -3.12 -8.16 -18.16
C ASN A 129 -2.77 -9.42 -17.36
N ALA A 130 -1.53 -9.56 -16.92
CA ALA A 130 -1.09 -10.70 -16.13
C ALA A 130 -1.78 -10.74 -14.76
N ILE A 131 -1.89 -9.60 -14.09
CA ILE A 131 -2.57 -9.50 -12.80
C ILE A 131 -4.06 -9.76 -12.96
N THR A 132 -4.70 -9.14 -13.96
CA THR A 132 -6.14 -9.35 -14.22
C THR A 132 -6.43 -10.83 -14.48
N GLY A 133 -5.60 -11.51 -15.26
CA GLY A 133 -5.75 -12.95 -15.53
C GLY A 133 -5.62 -13.79 -14.26
N THR A 134 -4.66 -13.49 -13.41
CA THR A 134 -4.46 -14.20 -12.14
C THR A 134 -5.65 -13.99 -11.20
N VAL A 135 -6.15 -12.76 -11.10
CA VAL A 135 -7.34 -12.45 -10.29
C VAL A 135 -8.54 -13.20 -10.82
N SER A 136 -8.73 -13.22 -12.13
CA SER A 136 -9.85 -13.95 -12.76
C SER A 136 -9.81 -15.43 -12.41
N GLU A 137 -8.66 -16.07 -12.53
CA GLU A 137 -8.49 -17.48 -12.18
C GLU A 137 -8.80 -17.76 -10.71
N TYR A 138 -8.32 -16.89 -9.82
CA TYR A 138 -8.56 -17.02 -8.38
C TYR A 138 -10.06 -16.91 -8.07
N LEU A 139 -10.72 -15.90 -8.62
CA LEU A 139 -12.16 -15.69 -8.36
C LEU A 139 -13.00 -16.83 -8.90
N GLU A 140 -12.64 -17.37 -10.05
CA GLU A 140 -13.34 -18.54 -10.62
C GLU A 140 -13.15 -19.79 -9.78
N SER A 141 -11.95 -20.02 -9.25
CA SER A 141 -11.64 -21.18 -8.42
C SER A 141 -12.37 -21.18 -7.09
N ASN A 142 -12.83 -20.01 -6.63
CA ASN A 142 -13.48 -19.84 -5.33
C ASN A 142 -14.98 -19.60 -5.42
N LYS A 143 -15.58 -19.88 -6.57
CA LYS A 143 -17.03 -19.82 -6.75
C LYS A 143 -17.74 -21.04 -6.16
#